data_97f8ccc6e813fdcf05b1ede4690eaacf
#
_entry.id   97f8ccc6e813fdcf05b1ede4690eaacf
#
_cell.length_a   1.000
_cell.length_b   1.000
_cell.length_c   1.000
_cell.angle_alpha   90.00
_cell.angle_beta   90.00
_cell.angle_gamma   90.00
#
_symmetry.space_group_name_H-M   'P 1'
#
loop_
_entity.id
_entity.type
_entity.pdbx_description
1 polymer ?
#
loop_
_entity_poly.entity_id
_entity_poly.type
_entity_poly.pdbx_seq_one_letter_code
_entity_poly.pdbx_strand_id
1 'polypeptide(L)'
;MSAEESSAYLTEQILTYLGNKRALLPFLGAGVEMVKNALGKARISFFDAFAGSGIVSRYMKRHACRIVANDLERYSEVINRCYLTNRSTVDEKDLDAAFRAWSTYTQTHLAPGLISNLYAPKDDAHIRKGERVFYTRENAILLDSARHAIDAVVPARYFDLFLAPLLVEASIHTNTSGVFKGFYKDRRGVGTFGGEGRNALSRICGKVALRRPVLSNFNCESVVLRGDANEVVKTLEPVDLAYFDPPYNQHPYGSNYFMLNLLVENRAPESVSKVSGIPRGWNRSRYNQRREAESAFFDLLASTPARFLMISYNSEGFIKRESFMRFLATLGEVTPFETEYNAFRGSRNLRQRPLKVTECLFLVKRVP
;
A
#
# COMPACT_ATOMS: atom_id res chain seq x y z
N MET A 1 1.13 23.05 23.86
CA MET A 1 1.65 23.11 22.46
C MET A 1 1.09 21.90 21.73
N SER A 2 0.33 22.10 20.64
CA SER A 2 -0.10 20.97 19.79
C SER A 2 1.16 20.33 19.20
N ALA A 3 1.31 19.01 19.33
CA ALA A 3 2.41 18.29 18.73
C ALA A 3 2.38 18.53 17.21
N GLU A 4 3.50 18.94 16.63
CA GLU A 4 3.65 19.02 15.19
C GLU A 4 4.06 17.64 14.66
N GLU A 5 3.51 17.23 13.51
CA GLU A 5 3.86 15.95 12.91
C GLU A 5 5.28 16.01 12.34
N SER A 6 6.01 14.90 12.48
CA SER A 6 7.30 14.75 11.80
C SER A 6 7.10 14.80 10.28
N SER A 7 7.86 15.66 9.60
CA SER A 7 7.83 15.73 8.13
C SER A 7 8.14 14.37 7.49
N ALA A 8 9.03 13.59 8.09
CA ALA A 8 9.41 12.26 7.64
C ALA A 8 8.21 11.28 7.65
N TYR A 9 7.25 11.44 8.54
CA TYR A 9 6.12 10.50 8.68
C TYR A 9 5.26 10.40 7.42
N LEU A 10 5.08 11.48 6.67
CA LEU A 10 4.31 11.51 5.41
C LEU A 10 5.19 11.54 4.15
N THR A 11 6.51 11.57 4.30
CA THR A 11 7.44 11.71 3.17
C THR A 11 8.39 10.52 3.01
N GLU A 12 8.64 9.77 4.09
CA GLU A 12 9.56 8.63 4.09
C GLU A 12 8.84 7.30 4.30
N GLN A 13 9.51 6.22 3.96
CA GLN A 13 9.01 4.85 4.12
C GLN A 13 7.60 4.66 3.52
N ILE A 14 7.42 5.11 2.29
CA ILE A 14 6.17 4.98 1.53
C ILE A 14 6.40 3.98 0.41
N LEU A 15 5.51 2.99 0.31
CA LEU A 15 5.55 2.02 -0.79
C LEU A 15 5.46 2.72 -2.15
N THR A 16 6.24 2.25 -3.12
CA THR A 16 6.01 2.54 -4.53
C THR A 16 4.71 1.85 -4.93
N TYR A 17 3.63 2.61 -5.06
CA TYR A 17 2.28 2.07 -5.12
C TYR A 17 1.42 2.75 -6.19
N LEU A 18 0.70 1.93 -6.98
CA LEU A 18 -0.28 2.44 -7.95
C LEU A 18 -1.44 3.09 -7.21
N GLY A 19 -1.87 4.27 -7.67
CA GLY A 19 -2.96 5.00 -7.03
C GLY A 19 -2.59 5.62 -5.68
N ASN A 20 -1.29 5.74 -5.34
CA ASN A 20 -0.86 6.40 -4.11
C ASN A 20 -1.40 7.83 -4.03
N LYS A 21 -2.16 8.13 -2.98
CA LYS A 21 -2.85 9.42 -2.77
C LYS A 21 -1.98 10.51 -2.13
N ARG A 22 -0.65 10.30 -2.01
CA ARG A 22 0.25 11.27 -1.34
C ARG A 22 0.14 12.68 -1.92
N ALA A 23 0.13 12.81 -3.24
CA ALA A 23 -0.01 14.10 -3.90
C ALA A 23 -1.39 14.75 -3.70
N LEU A 24 -2.39 13.96 -3.31
CA LEU A 24 -3.77 14.39 -3.12
C LEU A 24 -4.12 14.63 -1.64
N LEU A 25 -3.18 14.45 -0.70
CA LEU A 25 -3.45 14.65 0.73
C LEU A 25 -4.00 16.04 1.06
N PRO A 26 -3.50 17.16 0.49
CA PRO A 26 -4.11 18.47 0.73
C PRO A 26 -5.55 18.56 0.23
N PHE A 27 -5.85 17.93 -0.91
CA PHE A 27 -7.18 17.86 -1.50
C PHE A 27 -8.15 17.04 -0.62
N LEU A 28 -7.72 15.87 -0.15
CA LEU A 28 -8.48 15.05 0.80
C LEU A 28 -8.68 15.80 2.14
N GLY A 29 -7.67 16.52 2.58
CA GLY A 29 -7.69 17.32 3.82
C GLY A 29 -8.78 18.38 3.82
N ALA A 30 -9.07 19.02 2.69
CA ALA A 30 -10.18 19.98 2.59
C ALA A 30 -11.53 19.29 2.89
N GLY A 31 -11.78 18.08 2.36
CA GLY A 31 -12.97 17.30 2.68
C GLY A 31 -13.04 16.90 4.16
N VAL A 32 -11.91 16.51 4.75
CA VAL A 32 -11.82 16.17 6.20
C VAL A 32 -12.18 17.38 7.08
N GLU A 33 -11.67 18.57 6.78
CA GLU A 33 -12.00 19.77 7.55
C GLU A 33 -13.48 20.15 7.42
N MET A 34 -14.11 19.98 6.25
CA MET A 34 -15.55 20.15 6.09
C MET A 34 -16.35 19.22 7.02
N VAL A 35 -15.96 17.94 7.09
CA VAL A 35 -16.61 16.97 7.99
C VAL A 35 -16.43 17.37 9.44
N LYS A 36 -15.23 17.74 9.87
CA LYS A 36 -14.95 18.18 11.23
C LYS A 36 -15.80 19.40 11.61
N ASN A 37 -15.88 20.39 10.73
CA ASN A 37 -16.69 21.60 10.93
C ASN A 37 -18.18 21.25 11.01
N ALA A 38 -18.70 20.41 10.12
CA ALA A 38 -20.10 19.99 10.12
C ALA A 38 -20.48 19.20 11.38
N LEU A 39 -19.52 18.50 11.99
CA LEU A 39 -19.72 17.74 13.23
C LEU A 39 -19.40 18.52 14.49
N GLY A 40 -18.75 19.68 14.39
CA GLY A 40 -18.23 20.43 15.54
C GLY A 40 -17.14 19.66 16.30
N LYS A 41 -16.37 18.79 15.63
CA LYS A 41 -15.36 17.91 16.25
C LYS A 41 -13.95 18.31 15.83
N ALA A 42 -13.03 18.43 16.78
CA ALA A 42 -11.61 18.62 16.50
C ALA A 42 -10.96 17.36 15.91
N ARG A 43 -11.40 16.17 16.35
CA ARG A 43 -10.94 14.86 15.88
C ARG A 43 -12.14 13.93 15.70
N ILE A 44 -12.11 13.10 14.67
CA ILE A 44 -13.23 12.26 14.24
C ILE A 44 -12.85 10.75 14.30
N SER A 45 -13.85 9.88 14.33
CA SER A 45 -13.65 8.46 14.04
C SER A 45 -13.64 8.25 12.53
N PHE A 46 -12.68 7.44 12.05
CA PHE A 46 -12.37 7.28 10.63
C PHE A 46 -12.25 5.81 10.23
N PHE A 47 -12.84 5.46 9.10
CA PHE A 47 -12.69 4.16 8.46
C PHE A 47 -12.04 4.32 7.07
N ASP A 48 -10.95 3.60 6.82
CA ASP A 48 -10.28 3.49 5.52
C ASP A 48 -10.57 2.09 4.95
N ALA A 49 -11.49 2.00 4.00
CA ALA A 49 -11.98 0.72 3.48
C ALA A 49 -10.96 -0.01 2.60
N PHE A 50 -10.00 0.73 1.99
CA PHE A 50 -8.98 0.24 1.06
C PHE A 50 -7.63 0.91 1.35
N ALA A 51 -7.06 0.62 2.51
CA ALA A 51 -5.91 1.36 3.05
C ALA A 51 -4.63 1.27 2.19
N GLY A 52 -4.44 0.19 1.43
CA GLY A 52 -3.35 0.02 0.47
C GLY A 52 -1.97 0.31 1.06
N SER A 53 -1.34 1.37 0.59
CA SER A 53 -0.02 1.83 1.09
C SER A 53 -0.08 2.51 2.46
N GLY A 54 -1.26 2.69 3.05
CA GLY A 54 -1.48 3.32 4.34
C GLY A 54 -1.35 4.85 4.35
N ILE A 55 -1.14 5.51 3.21
CA ILE A 55 -0.79 6.94 3.22
C ILE A 55 -1.95 7.82 3.69
N VAL A 56 -3.21 7.48 3.35
CA VAL A 56 -4.38 8.23 3.82
C VAL A 56 -4.60 8.01 5.31
N SER A 57 -4.55 6.76 5.78
CA SER A 57 -4.65 6.42 7.21
C SER A 57 -3.52 7.09 8.03
N ARG A 58 -2.27 7.14 7.52
CA ARG A 58 -1.16 7.90 8.13
C ARG A 58 -1.50 9.40 8.24
N TYR A 59 -2.02 10.00 7.17
CA TYR A 59 -2.43 11.40 7.18
C TYR A 59 -3.53 11.66 8.22
N MET A 60 -4.48 10.72 8.34
CA MET A 60 -5.60 10.83 9.27
C MET A 60 -5.22 10.78 10.75
N LYS A 61 -4.03 10.28 11.12
CA LYS A 61 -3.62 10.22 12.54
C LYS A 61 -3.74 11.55 13.28
N ARG A 62 -3.44 12.66 12.62
CA ARG A 62 -3.57 14.00 13.23
C ARG A 62 -5.01 14.50 13.30
N HIS A 63 -5.92 13.93 12.49
CA HIS A 63 -7.31 14.37 12.38
C HIS A 63 -8.30 13.44 13.10
N ALA A 64 -7.89 12.20 13.41
CA ALA A 64 -8.77 11.18 13.95
C ALA A 64 -8.43 10.84 15.40
N CYS A 65 -9.46 10.60 16.22
CA CYS A 65 -9.33 9.99 17.54
C CYS A 65 -9.28 8.46 17.45
N ARG A 66 -9.97 7.88 16.45
CA ARG A 66 -9.97 6.45 16.15
C ARG A 66 -9.86 6.23 14.64
N ILE A 67 -9.01 5.29 14.22
CA ILE A 67 -8.85 4.85 12.83
C ILE A 67 -9.12 3.35 12.76
N VAL A 68 -10.00 2.94 11.85
CA VAL A 68 -10.11 1.55 11.40
C VAL A 68 -9.61 1.50 9.97
N ALA A 69 -8.51 0.79 9.72
CA ALA A 69 -7.92 0.62 8.39
C ALA A 69 -8.12 -0.82 7.92
N ASN A 70 -8.68 -1.01 6.73
CA ASN A 70 -8.88 -2.33 6.15
C ASN A 70 -8.23 -2.44 4.77
N ASP A 71 -7.73 -3.62 4.47
CA ASP A 71 -7.31 -4.00 3.12
C ASP A 71 -7.44 -5.52 2.94
N LEU A 72 -7.44 -5.97 1.70
CA LEU A 72 -7.47 -7.40 1.38
C LEU A 72 -6.08 -8.04 1.48
N GLU A 73 -5.00 -7.25 1.34
CA GLU A 73 -3.63 -7.71 1.18
C GLU A 73 -2.85 -7.77 2.50
N ARG A 74 -2.08 -8.84 2.70
CA ARG A 74 -1.27 -9.04 3.92
C ARG A 74 -0.19 -7.97 4.09
N TYR A 75 0.47 -7.57 2.99
CA TYR A 75 1.47 -6.50 3.07
C TYR A 75 0.87 -5.18 3.54
N SER A 76 -0.37 -4.89 3.14
CA SER A 76 -1.08 -3.68 3.58
C SER A 76 -1.41 -3.74 5.08
N GLU A 77 -1.83 -4.90 5.58
CA GLU A 77 -2.04 -5.14 7.02
C GLU A 77 -0.76 -4.81 7.82
N VAL A 78 0.39 -5.35 7.42
CA VAL A 78 1.70 -5.11 8.07
C VAL A 78 2.08 -3.63 8.02
N ILE A 79 1.94 -2.98 6.84
CA ILE A 79 2.23 -1.56 6.65
C ILE A 79 1.37 -0.69 7.56
N ASN A 80 0.07 -0.95 7.62
CA ASN A 80 -0.84 -0.16 8.44
C ASN A 80 -0.63 -0.43 9.93
N ARG A 81 -0.39 -1.66 10.38
CA ARG A 81 -0.06 -1.96 11.77
C ARG A 81 1.20 -1.23 12.22
N CYS A 82 2.24 -1.22 11.40
CA CYS A 82 3.47 -0.50 11.69
C CYS A 82 3.21 1.01 11.82
N TYR A 83 2.75 1.64 10.75
CA TYR A 83 2.73 3.10 10.69
C TYR A 83 1.55 3.75 11.43
N LEU A 84 0.53 2.99 11.84
CA LEU A 84 -0.51 3.48 12.74
C LEU A 84 -0.17 3.24 14.22
N THR A 85 0.91 2.54 14.53
CA THR A 85 1.41 2.40 15.90
C THR A 85 1.68 3.78 16.50
N ASN A 86 1.21 4.01 17.72
CA ASN A 86 1.49 5.23 18.46
C ASN A 86 2.92 5.21 19.00
N ARG A 87 3.69 6.25 18.72
CA ARG A 87 5.06 6.38 19.24
C ARG A 87 5.12 6.23 20.76
N SER A 88 4.12 6.77 21.46
CA SER A 88 4.01 6.71 22.92
C SER A 88 3.85 5.29 23.50
N THR A 89 3.45 4.31 22.68
CA THR A 89 3.29 2.92 23.09
C THR A 89 4.53 2.07 22.84
N VAL A 90 5.58 2.65 22.27
CA VAL A 90 6.84 1.97 21.95
C VAL A 90 7.92 2.37 22.94
N ASP A 91 8.53 1.40 23.60
CA ASP A 91 9.76 1.63 24.35
C ASP A 91 10.93 1.80 23.38
N GLU A 92 11.43 3.04 23.28
CA GLU A 92 12.49 3.40 22.34
C GLU A 92 13.81 2.66 22.64
N LYS A 93 14.14 2.41 23.92
CA LYS A 93 15.37 1.70 24.32
C LYS A 93 15.29 0.23 23.90
N ASP A 94 14.14 -0.39 24.10
CA ASP A 94 13.88 -1.77 23.74
C ASP A 94 13.82 -1.95 22.23
N LEU A 95 13.16 -1.01 21.49
CA LEU A 95 13.17 -0.98 20.04
C LEU A 95 14.59 -0.83 19.48
N ASP A 96 15.44 0.03 20.10
CA ASP A 96 16.85 0.19 19.71
C ASP A 96 17.66 -1.09 19.95
N ALA A 97 17.44 -1.77 21.05
CA ALA A 97 18.10 -3.05 21.34
C ALA A 97 17.70 -4.11 20.31
N ALA A 98 16.40 -4.22 20.02
CA ALA A 98 15.89 -5.12 18.99
C ALA A 98 16.44 -4.80 17.60
N PHE A 99 16.55 -3.51 17.25
CA PHE A 99 17.10 -3.08 15.96
C PHE A 99 18.58 -3.45 15.83
N ARG A 100 19.38 -3.24 16.87
CA ARG A 100 20.80 -3.69 16.86
C ARG A 100 20.91 -5.20 16.72
N ALA A 101 20.11 -5.98 17.48
CA ALA A 101 20.10 -7.44 17.39
C ALA A 101 19.73 -7.90 15.97
N TRP A 102 18.65 -7.35 15.38
CA TRP A 102 18.22 -7.64 14.03
C TRP A 102 19.29 -7.30 12.98
N SER A 103 19.88 -6.10 13.05
CA SER A 103 20.91 -5.66 12.12
C SER A 103 22.16 -6.53 12.19
N THR A 104 22.65 -6.83 13.41
CA THR A 104 23.81 -7.70 13.63
C THR A 104 23.55 -9.10 13.13
N TYR A 105 22.40 -9.70 13.50
CA TYR A 105 22.06 -11.05 13.06
C TYR A 105 21.95 -11.13 11.54
N THR A 106 21.28 -10.16 10.90
CA THR A 106 21.17 -10.11 9.43
C THR A 106 22.55 -10.10 8.77
N GLN A 107 23.46 -9.25 9.24
CA GLN A 107 24.81 -9.11 8.65
C GLN A 107 25.71 -10.32 8.87
N THR A 108 25.57 -11.02 9.97
CA THR A 108 26.37 -12.19 10.32
C THR A 108 25.82 -13.51 9.79
N HIS A 109 24.55 -13.54 9.33
CA HIS A 109 23.88 -14.74 8.85
C HIS A 109 23.30 -14.53 7.43
N LEU A 110 24.10 -13.94 6.53
CA LEU A 110 23.70 -13.79 5.13
C LEU A 110 23.59 -15.16 4.46
N ALA A 111 22.39 -15.49 4.00
CA ALA A 111 22.12 -16.75 3.32
C ALA A 111 21.05 -16.61 2.23
N PRO A 112 21.19 -17.33 1.11
CA PRO A 112 20.13 -17.42 0.11
C PRO A 112 18.85 -18.02 0.70
N GLY A 113 17.70 -17.45 0.32
CA GLY A 113 16.38 -17.91 0.74
C GLY A 113 15.36 -17.89 -0.40
N LEU A 114 14.12 -17.56 -0.08
CA LEU A 114 13.00 -17.59 -1.02
C LEU A 114 13.18 -16.60 -2.18
N ILE A 115 13.50 -15.34 -1.86
CA ILE A 115 13.58 -14.26 -2.85
C ILE A 115 14.79 -14.45 -3.76
N SER A 116 15.95 -14.72 -3.17
CA SER A 116 17.18 -14.90 -3.92
C SER A 116 17.16 -16.16 -4.83
N ASN A 117 16.45 -17.20 -4.44
CA ASN A 117 16.37 -18.42 -5.24
C ASN A 117 15.35 -18.35 -6.37
N LEU A 118 14.24 -17.61 -6.18
CA LEU A 118 13.13 -17.59 -7.15
C LEU A 118 13.05 -16.29 -7.97
N TYR A 119 13.61 -15.16 -7.48
CA TYR A 119 13.36 -13.82 -8.03
C TYR A 119 14.61 -12.97 -8.24
N ALA A 120 15.79 -13.56 -8.11
CA ALA A 120 17.07 -12.96 -8.48
C ALA A 120 17.89 -13.88 -9.38
N PRO A 121 18.79 -13.36 -10.21
CA PRO A 121 19.72 -14.19 -10.97
C PRO A 121 20.72 -14.88 -10.05
N LYS A 122 21.34 -15.95 -10.52
CA LYS A 122 22.43 -16.62 -9.80
C LYS A 122 23.70 -15.77 -9.77
N ASP A 123 23.94 -15.05 -10.87
CA ASP A 123 25.06 -14.15 -11.05
C ASP A 123 24.58 -12.90 -11.81
N ASP A 124 24.73 -11.73 -11.21
CA ASP A 124 24.29 -10.44 -11.78
C ASP A 124 25.07 -10.07 -13.05
N ALA A 125 26.31 -10.56 -13.21
CA ALA A 125 27.15 -10.32 -14.40
C ALA A 125 26.80 -11.26 -15.57
N HIS A 126 26.24 -12.46 -15.29
CA HIS A 126 25.98 -13.50 -16.28
C HIS A 126 24.54 -14.02 -16.22
N ILE A 127 23.57 -13.11 -16.38
CA ILE A 127 22.14 -13.43 -16.32
C ILE A 127 21.74 -14.32 -17.50
N ARG A 128 21.04 -15.43 -17.21
CA ARG A 128 20.61 -16.42 -18.21
C ARG A 128 19.13 -16.22 -18.57
N LYS A 129 18.76 -16.63 -19.78
CA LYS A 129 17.37 -16.68 -20.22
C LYS A 129 16.56 -17.63 -19.30
N GLY A 130 15.45 -17.13 -18.80
CA GLY A 130 14.57 -17.87 -17.87
C GLY A 130 14.77 -17.50 -16.39
N GLU A 131 15.87 -16.86 -16.02
CA GLU A 131 16.02 -16.30 -14.67
C GLU A 131 15.09 -15.10 -14.47
N ARG A 132 14.56 -14.99 -13.26
CA ARG A 132 13.71 -13.86 -12.86
C ARG A 132 14.59 -12.82 -12.19
N VAL A 133 14.62 -11.60 -12.73
CA VAL A 133 15.55 -10.56 -12.33
C VAL A 133 14.77 -9.41 -11.67
N PHE A 134 14.14 -9.70 -10.53
CA PHE A 134 13.45 -8.68 -9.75
C PHE A 134 14.38 -7.88 -8.86
N TYR A 135 15.48 -8.50 -8.38
CA TYR A 135 16.48 -7.89 -7.52
C TYR A 135 17.88 -8.26 -8.00
N THR A 136 18.89 -7.48 -7.59
CA THR A 136 20.28 -7.94 -7.63
C THR A 136 20.44 -9.13 -6.68
N ARG A 137 21.42 -9.98 -6.95
CA ARG A 137 21.71 -11.14 -6.08
C ARG A 137 21.97 -10.73 -4.64
N GLU A 138 22.75 -9.67 -4.43
CA GLU A 138 23.08 -9.14 -3.11
C GLU A 138 21.82 -8.67 -2.37
N ASN A 139 21.00 -7.83 -3.01
CA ASN A 139 19.76 -7.33 -2.39
C ASN A 139 18.77 -8.45 -2.06
N ALA A 140 18.65 -9.45 -2.93
CA ALA A 140 17.76 -10.58 -2.68
C ALA A 140 18.21 -11.41 -1.47
N ILE A 141 19.53 -11.68 -1.32
CA ILE A 141 20.08 -12.38 -0.16
C ILE A 141 19.87 -11.53 1.11
N LEU A 142 20.07 -10.22 1.03
CA LEU A 142 19.84 -9.34 2.18
C LEU A 142 18.38 -9.31 2.61
N LEU A 143 17.43 -9.27 1.65
CA LEU A 143 15.99 -9.36 1.95
C LEU A 143 15.62 -10.69 2.62
N ASP A 144 16.12 -11.82 2.11
CA ASP A 144 15.91 -13.14 2.71
C ASP A 144 16.46 -13.20 4.14
N SER A 145 17.70 -12.74 4.32
CA SER A 145 18.39 -12.80 5.62
C SER A 145 17.75 -11.87 6.64
N ALA A 146 17.38 -10.64 6.22
CA ALA A 146 16.69 -9.69 7.10
C ALA A 146 15.30 -10.20 7.50
N ARG A 147 14.58 -10.83 6.56
CA ARG A 147 13.28 -11.44 6.86
C ARG A 147 13.41 -12.62 7.84
N HIS A 148 14.40 -13.49 7.63
CA HIS A 148 14.69 -14.58 8.56
C HIS A 148 15.09 -14.07 9.94
N ALA A 149 15.92 -13.04 10.01
CA ALA A 149 16.33 -12.44 11.28
C ALA A 149 15.16 -11.84 12.08
N ILE A 150 14.10 -11.36 11.41
CA ILE A 150 12.88 -10.91 12.11
C ILE A 150 12.28 -12.10 12.92
N ASP A 151 12.15 -13.27 12.30
CA ASP A 151 11.62 -14.45 13.00
C ASP A 151 12.55 -14.96 14.10
N ALA A 152 13.88 -14.81 13.92
CA ALA A 152 14.87 -15.39 14.82
C ALA A 152 15.14 -14.55 16.08
N VAL A 153 15.17 -13.20 15.96
CA VAL A 153 15.68 -12.35 17.07
C VAL A 153 14.80 -11.14 17.40
N VAL A 154 13.76 -10.83 16.60
CA VAL A 154 12.89 -9.68 16.89
C VAL A 154 11.74 -10.12 17.78
N PRO A 155 11.47 -9.44 18.92
CA PRO A 155 10.31 -9.71 19.75
C PRO A 155 9.00 -9.60 18.94
N ALA A 156 8.07 -10.53 19.14
CA ALA A 156 6.82 -10.62 18.38
C ALA A 156 6.02 -9.30 18.34
N ARG A 157 6.04 -8.50 19.43
CA ARG A 157 5.38 -7.18 19.50
C ARG A 157 5.92 -6.15 18.52
N TYR A 158 7.14 -6.35 18.00
CA TYR A 158 7.81 -5.46 17.05
C TYR A 158 7.84 -6.02 15.62
N PHE A 159 7.25 -7.18 15.39
CA PHE A 159 7.29 -7.85 14.07
C PHE A 159 6.94 -6.90 12.93
N ASP A 160 5.79 -6.23 13.01
CA ASP A 160 5.34 -5.30 11.94
C ASP A 160 6.23 -4.05 11.84
N LEU A 161 6.82 -3.58 12.95
CA LEU A 161 7.71 -2.42 12.98
C LEU A 161 9.03 -2.66 12.24
N PHE A 162 9.46 -3.91 12.12
CA PHE A 162 10.67 -4.29 11.37
C PHE A 162 10.33 -4.73 9.94
N LEU A 163 9.22 -5.44 9.79
CA LEU A 163 8.84 -5.95 8.46
C LEU A 163 8.36 -4.84 7.52
N ALA A 164 7.57 -3.87 7.99
CA ALA A 164 7.06 -2.82 7.12
C ALA A 164 8.16 -1.98 6.45
N PRO A 165 9.20 -1.47 7.15
CA PRO A 165 10.33 -0.81 6.49
C PRO A 165 11.06 -1.72 5.50
N LEU A 166 11.18 -3.03 5.77
CA LEU A 166 11.80 -3.99 4.85
C LEU A 166 10.94 -4.15 3.57
N LEU A 167 9.61 -4.18 3.67
CA LEU A 167 8.72 -4.20 2.52
C LEU A 167 8.86 -2.93 1.67
N VAL A 168 9.04 -1.78 2.30
CA VAL A 168 9.28 -0.51 1.59
C VAL A 168 10.59 -0.58 0.81
N GLU A 169 11.69 -1.02 1.43
CA GLU A 169 12.98 -1.18 0.76
C GLU A 169 12.89 -2.18 -0.41
N ALA A 170 12.19 -3.31 -0.21
CA ALA A 170 11.94 -4.26 -1.28
C ALA A 170 11.16 -3.63 -2.46
N SER A 171 10.22 -2.72 -2.20
CA SER A 171 9.49 -2.02 -3.26
C SER A 171 10.35 -0.97 -3.99
N ILE A 172 11.31 -0.35 -3.30
CA ILE A 172 12.21 0.66 -3.86
C ILE A 172 13.23 0.00 -4.79
N HIS A 173 13.93 -1.03 -4.33
CA HIS A 173 15.07 -1.63 -5.03
C HIS A 173 14.71 -2.70 -6.05
N THR A 174 13.43 -2.82 -6.39
CA THR A 174 12.99 -3.79 -7.40
C THR A 174 13.29 -3.36 -8.84
N ASN A 175 13.69 -4.31 -9.69
CA ASN A 175 13.95 -4.13 -11.12
C ASN A 175 12.65 -4.10 -11.95
N THR A 176 11.74 -3.21 -11.59
CA THR A 176 10.41 -3.07 -12.20
C THR A 176 10.08 -1.59 -12.45
N SER A 177 9.01 -1.36 -13.17
CA SER A 177 8.44 -0.02 -13.38
C SER A 177 7.44 0.42 -12.29
N GLY A 178 7.48 -0.22 -11.10
CA GLY A 178 6.62 0.13 -9.94
C GLY A 178 5.59 -0.93 -9.56
N VAL A 179 5.48 -2.03 -10.32
CA VAL A 179 4.64 -3.19 -10.00
C VAL A 179 5.42 -4.48 -10.28
N PHE A 180 5.14 -5.55 -9.53
CA PHE A 180 5.86 -6.82 -9.65
C PHE A 180 5.31 -7.75 -10.75
N LYS A 181 4.45 -7.29 -11.65
CA LYS A 181 3.93 -8.11 -12.76
C LYS A 181 5.01 -8.63 -13.72
N GLY A 182 6.14 -7.94 -13.78
CA GLY A 182 7.27 -8.30 -14.61
C GLY A 182 8.50 -7.50 -14.23
N PHE A 183 9.64 -7.94 -14.68
CA PHE A 183 10.93 -7.27 -14.53
C PHE A 183 11.45 -6.80 -15.88
N TYR A 184 12.40 -5.89 -15.87
CA TYR A 184 13.01 -5.38 -17.10
C TYR A 184 13.78 -6.45 -17.84
N LYS A 185 13.67 -6.45 -19.18
CA LYS A 185 14.31 -7.40 -20.11
C LYS A 185 14.94 -6.66 -21.29
N ASP A 186 15.92 -7.31 -21.91
CA ASP A 186 16.47 -6.91 -23.21
C ASP A 186 15.56 -7.37 -24.37
N ARG A 187 15.94 -7.04 -25.63
CA ARG A 187 15.21 -7.43 -26.84
C ARG A 187 15.14 -8.96 -27.06
N ARG A 188 16.09 -9.72 -26.49
CA ARG A 188 16.13 -11.18 -26.57
C ARG A 188 15.25 -11.83 -25.49
N GLY A 189 14.64 -11.04 -24.61
CA GLY A 189 13.81 -11.49 -23.51
C GLY A 189 14.60 -11.99 -22.30
N VAL A 190 15.90 -11.68 -22.22
CA VAL A 190 16.74 -11.93 -21.05
C VAL A 190 16.55 -10.80 -20.05
N GLY A 191 16.43 -11.16 -18.77
CA GLY A 191 16.34 -10.17 -17.69
C GLY A 191 17.58 -9.29 -17.66
N THR A 192 17.38 -7.97 -17.49
CA THR A 192 18.49 -7.03 -17.36
C THR A 192 18.09 -5.87 -16.47
N PHE A 193 19.01 -5.37 -15.65
CA PHE A 193 18.75 -4.26 -14.73
C PHE A 193 18.47 -2.97 -15.51
N GLY A 194 17.32 -2.37 -15.23
CA GLY A 194 16.87 -1.14 -15.89
C GLY A 194 16.43 -1.29 -17.35
N GLY A 195 16.46 -2.49 -17.91
CA GLY A 195 16.17 -2.76 -19.32
C GLY A 195 17.21 -2.15 -20.26
N GLU A 196 16.94 -2.15 -21.58
CA GLU A 196 17.84 -1.56 -22.58
C GLU A 196 18.15 -0.08 -22.34
N GLY A 197 17.20 0.66 -21.80
CA GLY A 197 17.37 2.09 -21.50
C GLY A 197 18.10 2.35 -20.17
N ARG A 198 18.59 1.33 -19.50
CA ARG A 198 19.27 1.42 -18.18
C ARG A 198 18.52 2.33 -17.19
N ASN A 199 17.19 2.20 -17.16
CA ASN A 199 16.34 3.12 -16.39
C ASN A 199 16.42 2.83 -14.91
N ALA A 200 16.48 3.89 -14.11
CA ALA A 200 16.48 3.83 -12.66
C ALA A 200 17.54 2.88 -12.06
N LEU A 201 18.72 2.74 -12.70
CA LEU A 201 19.78 1.83 -12.23
C LEU A 201 20.25 2.17 -10.82
N SER A 202 20.42 3.45 -10.49
CA SER A 202 20.81 3.88 -9.14
C SER A 202 19.83 3.38 -8.06
N ARG A 203 18.52 3.40 -8.37
CA ARG A 203 17.49 2.86 -7.50
C ARG A 203 17.53 1.32 -7.45
N ILE A 204 17.59 0.67 -8.62
CA ILE A 204 17.53 -0.80 -8.73
C ILE A 204 18.74 -1.46 -8.10
N CYS A 205 19.94 -0.97 -8.43
CA CYS A 205 21.22 -1.49 -7.95
C CYS A 205 21.68 -0.84 -6.64
N GLY A 206 20.92 0.12 -6.10
CA GLY A 206 21.15 0.66 -4.77
C GLY A 206 20.98 -0.43 -3.71
N LYS A 207 21.66 -0.30 -2.60
CA LYS A 207 21.64 -1.30 -1.52
C LYS A 207 20.42 -1.17 -0.65
N VAL A 208 19.72 -2.28 -0.41
CA VAL A 208 18.66 -2.39 0.60
C VAL A 208 19.21 -1.99 1.97
N ALA A 209 18.52 -1.13 2.68
CA ALA A 209 18.94 -0.64 3.99
C ALA A 209 17.97 -1.16 5.08
N LEU A 210 18.53 -1.61 6.20
CA LEU A 210 17.74 -1.90 7.39
C LEU A 210 17.38 -0.57 8.06
N ARG A 211 16.09 -0.30 8.25
CA ARG A 211 15.60 0.98 8.77
C ARG A 211 14.69 0.80 9.96
N ARG A 212 14.78 1.71 10.92
CA ARG A 212 13.76 1.85 11.97
C ARG A 212 12.49 2.46 11.38
N PRO A 213 11.30 2.11 11.91
CA PRO A 213 10.05 2.68 11.45
C PRO A 213 9.97 4.18 11.80
N VAL A 214 9.39 4.97 10.91
CA VAL A 214 9.03 6.37 11.18
C VAL A 214 7.62 6.38 11.76
N LEU A 215 7.47 6.74 13.03
CA LEU A 215 6.20 6.76 13.74
C LEU A 215 5.67 8.18 13.90
N SER A 216 4.32 8.32 13.93
CA SER A 216 3.63 9.58 14.13
C SER A 216 3.83 10.16 15.54
N ASN A 217 3.90 11.47 15.63
CA ASN A 217 3.86 12.20 16.91
C ASN A 217 2.44 12.29 17.48
N PHE A 218 1.40 11.94 16.70
CA PHE A 218 0.01 11.94 17.15
C PHE A 218 -0.44 10.57 17.65
N ASN A 219 -1.10 10.56 18.80
CA ASN A 219 -1.74 9.37 19.32
C ASN A 219 -3.16 9.24 18.74
N CYS A 220 -3.52 8.02 18.34
CA CYS A 220 -4.83 7.69 17.83
C CYS A 220 -5.11 6.21 18.15
N GLU A 221 -6.32 5.89 18.59
CA GLU A 221 -6.74 4.49 18.61
C GLU A 221 -6.73 3.94 17.18
N SER A 222 -6.07 2.82 16.96
CA SER A 222 -5.91 2.27 15.61
C SER A 222 -6.23 0.78 15.60
N VAL A 223 -7.16 0.39 14.73
CA VAL A 223 -7.54 -1.00 14.46
C VAL A 223 -7.22 -1.29 13.01
N VAL A 224 -6.46 -2.35 12.75
CA VAL A 224 -6.14 -2.77 11.39
C VAL A 224 -6.78 -4.12 11.12
N LEU A 225 -7.62 -4.16 10.11
CA LEU A 225 -8.36 -5.31 9.66
C LEU A 225 -7.84 -5.80 8.30
N ARG A 226 -8.05 -7.07 8.02
CA ARG A 226 -7.74 -7.66 6.73
C ARG A 226 -8.92 -8.49 6.24
N GLY A 227 -9.62 -7.98 5.23
CA GLY A 227 -10.78 -8.67 4.69
C GLY A 227 -11.41 -7.99 3.47
N ASP A 228 -12.39 -8.65 2.90
CA ASP A 228 -13.27 -8.03 1.90
C ASP A 228 -14.02 -6.87 2.56
N ALA A 229 -13.96 -5.69 1.97
CA ALA A 229 -14.56 -4.48 2.54
C ALA A 229 -16.08 -4.63 2.76
N ASN A 230 -16.80 -5.31 1.86
CA ASN A 230 -18.24 -5.57 2.03
C ASN A 230 -18.55 -6.49 3.21
N GLU A 231 -17.63 -7.37 3.59
CA GLU A 231 -17.82 -8.21 4.78
C GLU A 231 -17.42 -7.45 6.06
N VAL A 232 -16.35 -6.69 6.01
CA VAL A 232 -15.83 -5.92 7.15
C VAL A 232 -16.87 -4.88 7.63
N VAL A 233 -17.53 -4.17 6.72
CA VAL A 233 -18.53 -3.14 7.13
C VAL A 233 -19.74 -3.70 7.86
N LYS A 234 -20.04 -5.00 7.73
CA LYS A 234 -21.17 -5.64 8.43
C LYS A 234 -20.95 -5.68 9.95
N THR A 235 -19.70 -5.64 10.39
CA THR A 235 -19.32 -5.66 11.81
C THR A 235 -18.65 -4.36 12.26
N LEU A 236 -18.58 -3.37 11.38
CA LEU A 236 -17.97 -2.09 11.68
C LEU A 236 -18.86 -1.29 12.63
N GLU A 237 -18.30 -0.81 13.72
CA GLU A 237 -18.98 0.18 14.56
C GLU A 237 -19.16 1.51 13.84
N PRO A 238 -20.23 2.27 14.14
CA PRO A 238 -20.46 3.56 13.50
C PRO A 238 -19.28 4.51 13.58
N VAL A 239 -18.94 5.15 12.46
CA VAL A 239 -17.84 6.13 12.36
C VAL A 239 -18.35 7.47 11.86
N ASP A 240 -17.59 8.53 12.13
CA ASP A 240 -17.91 9.88 11.65
C ASP A 240 -17.69 9.99 10.12
N LEU A 241 -16.57 9.45 9.64
CA LEU A 241 -16.17 9.49 8.23
C LEU A 241 -15.63 8.15 7.76
N ALA A 242 -16.15 7.65 6.63
CA ALA A 242 -15.58 6.52 5.92
C ALA A 242 -14.98 6.97 4.58
N TYR A 243 -13.77 6.50 4.27
CA TYR A 243 -13.05 6.78 3.04
C TYR A 243 -12.97 5.55 2.13
N PHE A 244 -13.20 5.76 0.85
CA PHE A 244 -13.20 4.73 -0.16
C PHE A 244 -12.35 5.10 -1.38
N ASP A 245 -11.38 4.25 -1.68
CA ASP A 245 -10.52 4.30 -2.86
C ASP A 245 -10.38 2.88 -3.42
N PRO A 246 -11.48 2.29 -3.94
CA PRO A 246 -11.49 0.89 -4.37
C PRO A 246 -10.57 0.70 -5.60
N PRO A 247 -10.10 -0.52 -5.86
CA PRO A 247 -9.56 -0.86 -7.17
C PRO A 247 -10.61 -0.59 -8.25
N TYR A 248 -10.30 0.28 -9.22
CA TYR A 248 -11.24 0.70 -10.27
C TYR A 248 -10.89 0.18 -11.67
N ASN A 249 -9.92 -0.73 -11.76
CA ASN A 249 -9.48 -1.32 -13.03
C ASN A 249 -9.20 -2.83 -12.89
N GLN A 250 -8.92 -3.48 -14.03
CA GLN A 250 -8.69 -4.92 -14.16
C GLN A 250 -7.33 -5.41 -13.60
N HIS A 251 -6.58 -4.58 -12.88
CA HIS A 251 -5.23 -4.91 -12.41
C HIS A 251 -5.22 -5.20 -10.90
N PRO A 252 -5.34 -6.47 -10.48
CA PRO A 252 -5.45 -6.83 -9.08
C PRO A 252 -4.17 -6.54 -8.31
N TYR A 253 -4.32 -5.97 -7.12
CA TYR A 253 -3.21 -5.64 -6.22
C TYR A 253 -2.47 -6.89 -5.74
N GLY A 254 -3.17 -8.00 -5.48
CA GLY A 254 -2.57 -9.27 -5.10
C GLY A 254 -1.54 -9.78 -6.11
N SER A 255 -1.80 -9.63 -7.42
CA SER A 255 -0.83 -9.99 -8.45
C SER A 255 0.20 -8.89 -8.73
N ASN A 256 -0.16 -7.61 -8.55
CA ASN A 256 0.75 -6.49 -8.77
C ASN A 256 1.85 -6.42 -7.70
N TYR A 257 1.51 -6.80 -6.46
CA TYR A 257 2.38 -6.68 -5.28
C TYR A 257 2.64 -8.02 -4.59
N PHE A 258 2.52 -9.14 -5.32
CA PHE A 258 2.70 -10.49 -4.80
C PHE A 258 4.03 -10.68 -4.06
N MET A 259 5.09 -10.01 -4.49
CA MET A 259 6.41 -10.08 -3.87
C MET A 259 6.39 -9.63 -2.41
N LEU A 260 5.59 -8.59 -2.12
CA LEU A 260 5.45 -8.10 -0.75
C LEU A 260 4.71 -9.12 0.12
N ASN A 261 3.66 -9.77 -0.41
CA ASN A 261 2.99 -10.87 0.29
C ASN A 261 3.93 -12.06 0.53
N LEU A 262 4.79 -12.40 -0.43
CA LEU A 262 5.80 -13.47 -0.24
C LEU A 262 6.79 -13.14 0.88
N LEU A 263 7.24 -11.89 0.98
CA LEU A 263 8.09 -11.46 2.07
C LEU A 263 7.36 -11.51 3.42
N VAL A 264 6.07 -11.16 3.48
CA VAL A 264 5.28 -11.28 4.70
C VAL A 264 5.14 -12.75 5.10
N GLU A 265 4.74 -13.61 4.18
CA GLU A 265 4.46 -15.01 4.44
C GLU A 265 5.73 -15.84 4.66
N ASN A 266 6.85 -15.43 4.09
CA ASN A 266 8.15 -16.12 4.13
C ASN A 266 8.02 -17.62 3.82
N ARG A 267 7.14 -17.94 2.87
CA ARG A 267 6.82 -19.32 2.50
C ARG A 267 6.81 -19.49 0.98
N ALA A 268 7.43 -20.55 0.50
CA ALA A 268 7.44 -20.87 -0.91
C ALA A 268 6.02 -21.16 -1.42
N PRO A 269 5.57 -20.51 -2.52
CA PRO A 269 4.27 -20.80 -3.10
C PRO A 269 4.26 -22.19 -3.75
N GLU A 270 3.12 -22.88 -3.68
CA GLU A 270 2.95 -24.23 -4.30
C GLU A 270 3.15 -24.20 -5.81
N SER A 271 2.70 -23.14 -6.45
CA SER A 271 2.85 -22.96 -7.89
C SER A 271 2.94 -21.50 -8.28
N VAL A 272 3.74 -21.23 -9.32
CA VAL A 272 3.97 -19.87 -9.82
C VAL A 272 3.82 -19.79 -11.34
N SER A 273 3.56 -18.62 -11.88
CA SER A 273 3.56 -18.38 -13.31
C SER A 273 4.97 -18.56 -13.89
N LYS A 274 5.05 -19.11 -15.12
CA LYS A 274 6.32 -19.48 -15.77
C LYS A 274 7.28 -18.30 -15.91
N VAL A 275 6.80 -17.13 -16.29
CA VAL A 275 7.65 -15.98 -16.62
C VAL A 275 7.94 -15.12 -15.39
N SER A 276 6.90 -14.56 -14.78
CA SER A 276 7.06 -13.60 -13.70
C SER A 276 7.13 -14.23 -12.31
N GLY A 277 6.82 -15.52 -12.18
CA GLY A 277 6.83 -16.17 -10.88
C GLY A 277 5.69 -15.75 -9.95
N ILE A 278 4.61 -15.18 -10.48
CA ILE A 278 3.44 -14.77 -9.68
C ILE A 278 2.77 -16.03 -9.11
N PRO A 279 2.57 -16.15 -7.80
CA PRO A 279 1.82 -17.25 -7.20
C PRO A 279 0.41 -17.36 -7.78
N ARG A 280 -0.09 -18.58 -7.98
CA ARG A 280 -1.42 -18.75 -8.59
C ARG A 280 -2.57 -18.44 -7.64
N GLY A 281 -2.36 -18.52 -6.35
CA GLY A 281 -3.34 -18.29 -5.29
C GLY A 281 -3.42 -16.83 -4.80
N TRP A 282 -3.06 -15.83 -5.62
CA TRP A 282 -3.16 -14.41 -5.21
C TRP A 282 -4.63 -13.98 -5.02
N ASN A 283 -4.84 -12.99 -4.13
CA ASN A 283 -6.15 -12.46 -3.79
C ASN A 283 -6.86 -11.83 -5.00
N ARG A 284 -8.17 -12.08 -5.10
CA ARG A 284 -9.02 -11.52 -6.15
C ARG A 284 -10.11 -10.66 -5.52
N SER A 285 -10.28 -9.45 -6.05
CA SER A 285 -11.32 -8.52 -5.60
C SER A 285 -12.43 -8.41 -6.65
N ARG A 286 -13.68 -8.34 -6.21
CA ARG A 286 -14.83 -8.04 -7.07
C ARG A 286 -14.70 -6.70 -7.77
N TYR A 287 -14.01 -5.75 -7.16
CA TYR A 287 -13.72 -4.43 -7.71
C TYR A 287 -12.82 -4.45 -8.96
N ASN A 288 -12.08 -5.54 -9.19
CA ASN A 288 -11.30 -5.74 -10.42
C ASN A 288 -12.12 -6.40 -11.55
N GLN A 289 -13.37 -6.74 -11.32
CA GLN A 289 -14.27 -7.40 -12.27
C GLN A 289 -15.35 -6.42 -12.74
N ARG A 290 -15.28 -6.01 -14.01
CA ARG A 290 -16.14 -4.96 -14.58
C ARG A 290 -17.64 -5.21 -14.38
N ARG A 291 -18.07 -6.48 -14.34
CA ARG A 291 -19.49 -6.86 -14.17
C ARG A 291 -19.97 -6.76 -12.73
N GLU A 292 -19.07 -6.85 -11.76
CA GLU A 292 -19.38 -6.92 -10.34
C GLU A 292 -19.03 -5.62 -9.59
N ALA A 293 -18.09 -4.84 -10.13
CA ALA A 293 -17.50 -3.67 -9.44
C ALA A 293 -18.56 -2.66 -9.00
N GLU A 294 -19.53 -2.33 -9.89
CA GLU A 294 -20.57 -1.34 -9.59
C GLU A 294 -21.49 -1.80 -8.47
N SER A 295 -22.04 -3.01 -8.58
CA SER A 295 -22.97 -3.54 -7.57
C SER A 295 -22.28 -3.75 -6.22
N ALA A 296 -21.05 -4.29 -6.22
CA ALA A 296 -20.28 -4.49 -5.01
C ALA A 296 -19.95 -3.16 -4.32
N PHE A 297 -19.63 -2.11 -5.10
CA PHE A 297 -19.30 -0.82 -4.55
C PHE A 297 -20.54 -0.08 -4.00
N PHE A 298 -21.64 -0.13 -4.69
CA PHE A 298 -22.91 0.47 -4.22
C PHE A 298 -23.40 -0.21 -2.95
N ASP A 299 -23.33 -1.54 -2.87
CA ASP A 299 -23.64 -2.30 -1.66
C ASP A 299 -22.72 -1.88 -0.49
N LEU A 300 -21.41 -1.76 -0.72
CA LEU A 300 -20.46 -1.30 0.29
C LEU A 300 -20.83 0.10 0.83
N LEU A 301 -21.07 1.05 -0.06
CA LEU A 301 -21.41 2.43 0.33
C LEU A 301 -22.74 2.49 1.10
N ALA A 302 -23.76 1.74 0.66
CA ALA A 302 -25.05 1.69 1.34
C ALA A 302 -24.95 1.08 2.74
N SER A 303 -24.17 0.01 2.88
CA SER A 303 -24.04 -0.77 4.12
C SER A 303 -23.08 -0.17 5.14
N THR A 304 -22.24 0.81 4.75
CA THR A 304 -21.24 1.37 5.67
C THR A 304 -21.90 2.25 6.74
N PRO A 305 -21.70 1.97 8.05
CA PRO A 305 -22.29 2.73 9.14
C PRO A 305 -21.45 4.01 9.42
N ALA A 306 -21.53 4.99 8.52
CA ALA A 306 -20.80 6.26 8.64
C ALA A 306 -21.74 7.46 8.45
N ARG A 307 -21.48 8.56 9.15
CA ARG A 307 -22.21 9.82 8.99
C ARG A 307 -21.86 10.54 7.69
N PHE A 308 -20.60 10.43 7.29
CA PHE A 308 -20.08 10.96 6.03
C PHE A 308 -19.35 9.87 5.25
N LEU A 309 -19.52 9.86 3.94
CA LEU A 309 -18.75 9.03 3.02
C LEU A 309 -17.88 9.96 2.18
N MET A 310 -16.59 9.66 2.07
CA MET A 310 -15.64 10.37 1.22
C MET A 310 -15.10 9.37 0.19
N ILE A 311 -15.41 9.57 -1.07
CA ILE A 311 -15.12 8.62 -2.12
C ILE A 311 -14.17 9.26 -3.13
N SER A 312 -12.99 8.66 -3.30
CA SER A 312 -12.01 9.00 -4.32
C SER A 312 -12.23 8.10 -5.54
N TYR A 313 -12.49 8.68 -6.68
CA TYR A 313 -12.74 7.93 -7.91
C TYR A 313 -12.25 8.70 -9.12
N ASN A 314 -11.56 8.04 -10.04
CA ASN A 314 -11.05 8.72 -11.22
C ASN A 314 -11.85 8.42 -12.49
N SER A 315 -11.64 9.24 -13.51
CA SER A 315 -12.35 9.16 -14.79
C SER A 315 -12.06 7.89 -15.61
N GLU A 316 -11.05 7.07 -15.22
CA GLU A 316 -10.72 5.80 -15.90
C GLU A 316 -11.39 4.57 -15.26
N GLY A 317 -12.22 4.77 -14.22
CA GLY A 317 -12.89 3.69 -13.50
C GLY A 317 -14.01 2.99 -14.28
N PHE A 318 -14.42 1.81 -13.80
CA PHE A 318 -15.48 1.00 -14.45
C PHE A 318 -16.88 1.62 -14.35
N ILE A 319 -17.14 2.40 -13.27
CA ILE A 319 -18.44 2.97 -12.96
C ILE A 319 -18.55 4.34 -13.65
N LYS A 320 -19.61 4.53 -14.42
CA LYS A 320 -19.87 5.80 -15.09
C LYS A 320 -20.26 6.88 -14.08
N ARG A 321 -19.76 8.09 -14.27
CA ARG A 321 -20.01 9.23 -13.37
C ARG A 321 -21.50 9.47 -13.14
N GLU A 322 -22.33 9.38 -14.19
CA GLU A 322 -23.79 9.61 -14.09
C GLU A 322 -24.49 8.55 -13.23
N SER A 323 -24.09 7.26 -13.37
CA SER A 323 -24.58 6.16 -12.54
C SER A 323 -24.20 6.37 -11.09
N PHE A 324 -22.95 6.78 -10.88
CA PHE A 324 -22.38 7.02 -9.57
C PHE A 324 -23.10 8.18 -8.85
N MET A 325 -23.24 9.34 -9.51
CA MET A 325 -23.91 10.49 -8.93
C MET A 325 -25.37 10.21 -8.59
N ARG A 326 -26.11 9.49 -9.46
CA ARG A 326 -27.49 9.08 -9.17
C ARG A 326 -27.57 8.22 -7.91
N PHE A 327 -26.66 7.26 -7.78
CA PHE A 327 -26.63 6.40 -6.62
C PHE A 327 -26.27 7.18 -5.34
N LEU A 328 -25.23 8.01 -5.37
CA LEU A 328 -24.82 8.80 -4.20
C LEU A 328 -25.93 9.73 -3.70
N ALA A 329 -26.72 10.31 -4.62
CA ALA A 329 -27.86 11.16 -4.27
C ALA A 329 -28.97 10.39 -3.51
N THR A 330 -29.03 9.06 -3.61
CA THR A 330 -29.95 8.25 -2.79
C THR A 330 -29.48 8.07 -1.35
N LEU A 331 -28.17 8.30 -1.09
CA LEU A 331 -27.58 8.14 0.23
C LEU A 331 -27.58 9.42 1.06
N GLY A 332 -27.62 10.59 0.41
CA GLY A 332 -27.61 11.87 1.10
C GLY A 332 -27.23 13.06 0.23
N GLU A 333 -26.85 14.15 0.87
CA GLU A 333 -26.37 15.36 0.21
C GLU A 333 -24.94 15.16 -0.32
N VAL A 334 -24.75 15.37 -1.63
CA VAL A 334 -23.48 15.12 -2.32
C VAL A 334 -22.78 16.42 -2.65
N THR A 335 -21.55 16.59 -2.18
CA THR A 335 -20.66 17.69 -2.55
C THR A 335 -19.49 17.12 -3.38
N PRO A 336 -19.44 17.36 -4.69
CA PRO A 336 -18.35 16.92 -5.54
C PRO A 336 -17.20 17.92 -5.52
N PHE A 337 -15.95 17.39 -5.52
CA PHE A 337 -14.72 18.14 -5.72
C PHE A 337 -13.94 17.51 -6.86
N GLU A 338 -13.19 18.30 -7.61
CA GLU A 338 -12.36 17.82 -8.70
C GLU A 338 -10.97 18.44 -8.64
N THR A 339 -9.98 17.63 -8.98
CA THR A 339 -8.61 18.12 -9.16
C THR A 339 -7.93 17.36 -10.28
N GLU A 340 -7.06 18.04 -11.02
CA GLU A 340 -6.21 17.40 -12.01
C GLU A 340 -4.86 17.04 -11.39
N TYR A 341 -4.39 15.82 -11.63
CA TYR A 341 -3.07 15.39 -11.20
C TYR A 341 -2.38 14.50 -12.24
N ASN A 342 -1.06 14.38 -12.12
CA ASN A 342 -0.29 13.48 -12.97
C ASN A 342 -0.42 12.05 -12.45
N ALA A 343 -1.13 11.18 -13.18
CA ALA A 343 -1.26 9.79 -12.82
C ALA A 343 0.07 9.05 -12.93
N PHE A 344 0.45 8.29 -11.88
CA PHE A 344 1.56 7.38 -11.94
C PHE A 344 1.23 6.23 -12.90
N ARG A 345 1.97 6.15 -14.00
CA ARG A 345 1.78 5.11 -15.01
C ARG A 345 2.95 4.12 -14.97
N GLY A 346 2.72 2.97 -14.38
CA GLY A 346 3.70 1.88 -14.24
C GLY A 346 4.12 1.19 -15.55
N SER A 347 3.72 1.69 -16.74
CA SER A 347 4.07 1.09 -18.04
C SER A 347 4.41 2.15 -19.08
N ARG A 348 5.48 1.90 -19.87
CA ARG A 348 5.93 2.77 -20.97
C ARG A 348 5.04 2.73 -22.20
N ASN A 349 4.22 1.69 -22.38
CA ASN A 349 3.35 1.51 -23.53
C ASN A 349 2.14 2.47 -23.53
N LEU A 350 2.07 3.41 -22.60
CA LEU A 350 0.98 4.35 -22.41
C LEU A 350 1.32 5.77 -22.90
N ARG A 351 2.29 5.93 -23.79
CA ARG A 351 2.71 7.23 -24.37
C ARG A 351 1.59 8.01 -25.06
N GLN A 352 0.51 7.33 -25.46
CA GLN A 352 -0.64 7.95 -26.15
C GLN A 352 -1.78 8.35 -25.19
N ARG A 353 -1.70 8.03 -23.88
CA ARG A 353 -2.73 8.44 -22.92
C ARG A 353 -2.36 9.76 -22.26
N PRO A 354 -3.34 10.62 -21.94
CA PRO A 354 -3.09 11.89 -21.25
C PRO A 354 -2.34 11.63 -19.95
N LEU A 355 -1.32 12.46 -19.69
CA LEU A 355 -0.54 12.41 -18.43
C LEU A 355 -1.39 12.89 -17.25
N LYS A 356 -2.36 13.76 -17.49
CA LYS A 356 -3.29 14.29 -16.52
C LYS A 356 -4.54 13.42 -16.43
N VAL A 357 -4.97 13.15 -15.23
CA VAL A 357 -6.22 12.45 -14.91
C VAL A 357 -7.00 13.34 -13.94
N THR A 358 -8.30 13.43 -14.17
CA THR A 358 -9.18 14.09 -13.21
C THR A 358 -9.50 13.14 -12.08
N GLU A 359 -9.10 13.49 -10.87
CA GLU A 359 -9.56 12.83 -9.65
C GLU A 359 -10.80 13.53 -9.14
N CYS A 360 -11.85 12.75 -8.92
CA CYS A 360 -13.09 13.21 -8.31
C CYS A 360 -13.11 12.75 -6.86
N LEU A 361 -13.41 13.68 -5.95
CA LEU A 361 -13.71 13.38 -4.57
C LEU A 361 -15.19 13.72 -4.33
N PHE A 362 -15.95 12.73 -3.90
CA PHE A 362 -17.36 12.92 -3.53
C PHE A 362 -17.47 12.85 -2.03
N LEU A 363 -17.93 13.93 -1.41
CA LEU A 363 -18.30 13.96 0.01
C LEU A 363 -19.82 13.83 0.10
N VAL A 364 -20.30 12.78 0.76
CA VAL A 364 -21.72 12.52 0.98
C VAL A 364 -22.03 12.66 2.46
N LYS A 365 -22.90 13.60 2.81
CA LYS A 365 -23.49 13.72 4.13
C LYS A 365 -24.75 12.87 4.14
N ARG A 366 -24.73 11.76 4.89
CA ARG A 366 -25.89 10.86 4.94
C ARG A 366 -27.07 11.51 5.68
N VAL A 367 -28.25 11.26 5.16
CA VAL A 367 -29.49 11.57 5.88
C VAL A 367 -29.65 10.52 6.99
N PRO A 368 -30.03 10.93 8.22
CA PRO A 368 -30.26 10.02 9.34
C PRO A 368 -31.29 8.94 9.05
#